data_8c07ce5ad6dab0e11ff16ecd31c95cc9
#
_entry.id   8c07ce5ad6dab0e11ff16ecd31c95cc9
#
_cell.length_a   1.000
_cell.length_b   1.000
_cell.length_c   1.000
_cell.angle_alpha   90.00
_cell.angle_beta   90.00
_cell.angle_gamma   90.00
#
_symmetry.space_group_name_H-M   'P 1'
#
loop_
_entity.id
_entity.type
_entity.pdbx_description
1 polymer ?
#
loop_
_entity_poly.entity_id
_entity_poly.type
_entity_poly.pdbx_seq_one_letter_code
_entity_poly.pdbx_strand_id
1 'polypeptide(L)'
;MNIAIMSHTKKQDLMVQFCTAYCGVLSKHSVCATNATGRMVADATGLPVHLFLSHEHGGIEQIGQRIIYNEIDMVLFFNSPLDNEMDKDVLYISRLC
;
A
#
# COMPACT_ATOMS: atom_id res chain seq x y z
N MET A 1 12.19 4.64 7.19
CA MET A 1 11.66 3.42 6.55
C MET A 1 10.91 3.75 5.28
N ASN A 2 10.94 2.85 4.34
CA ASN A 2 10.10 2.92 3.14
C ASN A 2 8.92 1.97 3.32
N ILE A 3 7.72 2.52 3.37
CA ILE A 3 6.49 1.78 3.68
C ILE A 3 5.59 1.77 2.45
N ALA A 4 5.22 0.58 1.99
CA ALA A 4 4.23 0.42 0.93
C ALA A 4 2.86 0.13 1.53
N ILE A 5 1.83 0.78 1.00
CA ILE A 5 0.45 0.57 1.45
C ILE A 5 -0.33 -0.10 0.32
N MET A 6 -1.00 -1.18 0.65
CA MET A 6 -1.87 -1.92 -0.26
C MET A 6 -3.23 -2.13 0.38
N SER A 7 -4.29 -2.01 -0.39
CA SER A 7 -5.65 -2.13 0.13
C SER A 7 -6.54 -2.88 -0.83
N HIS A 8 -7.31 -3.81 -0.28
CA HIS A 8 -8.42 -4.41 -0.99
C HIS A 8 -9.52 -3.35 -1.19
N THR A 9 -10.22 -3.40 -2.33
CA THR A 9 -11.26 -2.43 -2.67
C THR A 9 -12.30 -2.26 -1.56
N LYS A 10 -12.67 -3.34 -0.89
CA LYS A 10 -13.65 -3.33 0.20
C LYS A 10 -13.13 -2.77 1.52
N LYS A 11 -11.82 -2.55 1.64
CA LYS A 11 -11.18 -2.09 2.87
C LYS A 11 -10.54 -0.71 2.75
N GLN A 12 -10.85 0.02 1.70
CA GLN A 12 -10.28 1.35 1.48
C GLN A 12 -10.64 2.33 2.61
N ASP A 13 -11.88 2.26 3.11
CA ASP A 13 -12.30 3.12 4.22
C ASP A 13 -11.47 2.85 5.49
N LEU A 14 -11.24 1.58 5.80
CA LEU A 14 -10.41 1.20 6.95
C LEU A 14 -8.96 1.67 6.76
N MET A 15 -8.44 1.53 5.55
CA MET A 15 -7.09 1.98 5.20
C MET A 15 -6.96 3.50 5.41
N VAL A 16 -7.93 4.28 4.94
CA VAL A 16 -7.94 5.74 5.11
C VAL A 16 -8.01 6.11 6.59
N GLN A 17 -8.87 5.46 7.37
CA GLN A 17 -8.98 5.68 8.80
C GLN A 17 -7.66 5.40 9.53
N PHE A 18 -7.02 4.29 9.19
CA PHE A 18 -5.73 3.93 9.77
C PHE A 18 -4.67 4.98 9.44
N CYS A 19 -4.55 5.36 8.18
CA CYS A 19 -3.54 6.34 7.76
C CYS A 19 -3.77 7.70 8.39
N THR A 20 -5.03 8.10 8.56
CA THR A 20 -5.37 9.35 9.22
C THR A 20 -4.99 9.30 10.70
N ALA A 21 -5.30 8.21 11.39
CA ALA A 21 -4.98 8.04 12.81
C ALA A 21 -3.47 8.02 13.06
N TYR A 22 -2.71 7.41 12.18
CA TYR A 22 -1.25 7.26 12.30
C TYR A 22 -0.46 8.23 11.42
N CYS A 23 -1.08 9.30 10.98
CA CYS A 23 -0.45 10.30 10.11
C CYS A 23 0.86 10.82 10.68
N GLY A 24 0.90 11.11 11.97
CA GLY A 24 2.11 11.60 12.64
C GLY A 24 3.27 10.60 12.60
N VAL A 25 2.97 9.31 12.72
CA VAL A 25 3.98 8.25 12.60
C VAL A 25 4.42 8.11 11.15
N LEU A 26 3.47 8.05 10.22
CA LEU A 26 3.76 7.89 8.79
C LEU A 26 4.57 9.06 8.23
N SER A 27 4.39 10.27 8.76
CA SER A 27 5.12 11.45 8.32
C SER A 27 6.64 11.35 8.51
N LYS A 28 7.08 10.46 9.39
CA LYS A 28 8.50 10.22 9.66
C LYS A 28 9.12 9.22 8.68
N HIS A 29 8.34 8.65 7.79
CA HIS A 29 8.77 7.62 6.85
C HIS A 29 8.38 7.99 5.43
N SER A 30 8.99 7.30 4.47
CA SER A 30 8.61 7.44 3.06
C SER A 30 7.49 6.45 2.74
N VAL A 31 6.36 6.95 2.27
CA VAL A 31 5.17 6.15 1.97
C VAL A 31 5.01 6.05 0.46
N CYS A 32 4.71 4.86 -0.03
CA CYS A 32 4.43 4.60 -1.44
C CYS A 32 3.22 3.69 -1.58
N ALA A 33 2.57 3.75 -2.72
CA ALA A 33 1.39 2.94 -3.01
C ALA A 33 1.09 2.96 -4.51
N THR A 34 0.19 2.08 -4.96
CA THR A 34 -0.36 2.19 -6.32
C THR A 34 -1.17 3.48 -6.44
N ASN A 35 -1.42 3.91 -7.67
CA ASN A 35 -1.95 5.25 -7.94
C ASN A 35 -3.23 5.57 -7.17
N ALA A 36 -4.26 4.72 -7.25
CA ALA A 36 -5.54 4.99 -6.59
C ALA A 36 -5.41 5.01 -5.05
N THR A 37 -4.75 4.00 -4.50
CA THR A 37 -4.53 3.89 -3.05
C THR A 37 -3.70 5.07 -2.54
N GLY A 38 -2.62 5.39 -3.24
CA GLY A 38 -1.73 6.49 -2.85
C GLY A 38 -2.41 7.84 -2.87
N ARG A 39 -3.28 8.09 -3.85
CA ARG A 39 -4.05 9.34 -3.91
C ARG A 39 -5.02 9.46 -2.74
N MET A 40 -5.68 8.37 -2.37
CA MET A 40 -6.57 8.35 -1.20
C MET A 40 -5.81 8.70 0.07
N VAL A 41 -4.64 8.12 0.27
CA VAL A 41 -3.81 8.40 1.44
C VAL A 41 -3.33 9.84 1.44
N ALA A 42 -2.84 10.34 0.31
CA ALA A 42 -2.37 11.71 0.19
C ALA A 42 -3.48 12.72 0.44
N ASP A 43 -4.68 12.48 -0.10
CA ASP A 43 -5.83 13.38 0.07
C ASP A 43 -6.33 13.40 1.52
N ALA A 44 -6.33 12.24 2.19
CA ALA A 44 -6.82 12.13 3.56
C ALA A 44 -5.84 12.66 4.60
N THR A 45 -4.53 12.53 4.35
CA THR A 45 -3.49 12.83 5.34
C THR A 45 -2.67 14.08 5.03
N GLY A 46 -2.65 14.51 3.78
CA GLY A 46 -1.76 15.57 3.34
C GLY A 46 -0.30 15.16 3.21
N LEU A 47 0.01 13.87 3.40
CA LEU A 47 1.38 13.38 3.30
C LEU A 47 1.81 13.23 1.84
N PRO A 48 3.11 13.46 1.54
CA PRO A 48 3.65 13.12 0.24
C PRO A 48 3.73 11.60 0.10
N VAL A 49 3.06 11.06 -0.91
CA VAL A 49 3.04 9.62 -1.19
C VAL A 49 3.62 9.40 -2.58
N HIS A 50 4.62 8.51 -2.68
CA HIS A 50 5.15 8.12 -3.98
C HIS A 50 4.13 7.21 -4.67
N LEU A 51 3.66 7.62 -5.85
CA LEU A 51 2.64 6.90 -6.60
C LEU A 51 3.29 6.01 -7.66
N PHE A 52 3.04 4.70 -7.54
CA PHE A 52 3.35 3.77 -8.62
C PHE A 52 2.22 3.75 -9.64
N LEU A 53 2.38 2.98 -10.70
CA LEU A 53 1.32 2.79 -11.68
C LEU A 53 0.08 2.20 -11.00
N SER A 54 -1.07 2.35 -11.64
CA SER A 54 -2.29 1.72 -11.14
C SER A 54 -2.14 0.20 -11.14
N HIS A 55 -2.96 -0.47 -10.34
CA HIS A 55 -2.97 -1.92 -10.26
C HIS A 55 -3.07 -2.57 -11.66
N GLU A 56 -3.94 -2.03 -12.51
CA GLU A 56 -4.19 -2.53 -13.87
C GLU A 56 -2.98 -2.35 -14.81
N HIS A 57 -2.09 -1.43 -14.49
CA HIS A 57 -0.94 -1.09 -15.33
C HIS A 57 0.40 -1.53 -14.73
N GLY A 58 0.37 -2.46 -13.78
CA GLY A 58 1.60 -3.05 -13.24
C GLY A 58 2.14 -2.42 -11.96
N GLY A 59 1.31 -1.66 -11.23
CA GLY A 59 1.74 -1.02 -9.97
C GLY A 59 2.18 -2.02 -8.92
N ILE A 60 1.51 -3.17 -8.81
CA ILE A 60 1.87 -4.20 -7.84
C ILE A 60 3.23 -4.82 -8.17
N GLU A 61 3.51 -5.06 -9.44
CA GLU A 61 4.80 -5.57 -9.88
C GLU A 61 5.92 -4.57 -9.61
N GLN A 62 5.65 -3.27 -9.72
CA GLN A 62 6.62 -2.24 -9.35
C GLN A 62 6.95 -2.31 -7.85
N ILE A 63 5.96 -2.46 -6.98
CA ILE A 63 6.16 -2.65 -5.55
C ILE A 63 6.98 -3.91 -5.30
N GLY A 64 6.66 -5.00 -5.97
CA GLY A 64 7.40 -6.26 -5.86
C GLY A 64 8.87 -6.10 -6.21
N GLN A 65 9.19 -5.40 -7.29
CA GLN A 65 10.59 -5.15 -7.67
C GLN A 65 11.33 -4.32 -6.62
N ARG A 66 10.66 -3.33 -6.02
CA ARG A 66 11.26 -2.52 -4.95
C ARG A 66 11.55 -3.35 -3.70
N ILE A 67 10.71 -4.35 -3.39
CA ILE A 67 10.95 -5.30 -2.30
C ILE A 67 12.19 -6.13 -2.61
N ILE A 68 12.30 -6.66 -3.82
CA ILE A 68 13.44 -7.48 -4.24
C ILE A 68 14.76 -6.72 -4.11
N TYR A 69 14.75 -5.43 -4.41
CA TYR A 69 15.94 -4.57 -4.31
C TYR A 69 16.13 -3.96 -2.92
N ASN A 70 15.41 -4.45 -1.91
CA ASN A 70 15.48 -3.95 -0.52
C ASN A 70 15.16 -2.45 -0.38
N GLU A 71 14.32 -1.92 -1.25
CA GLU A 71 13.93 -0.51 -1.22
C GLU A 71 12.63 -0.28 -0.44
N ILE A 72 11.94 -1.35 -0.03
CA ILE A 72 10.75 -1.29 0.82
C ILE A 72 11.03 -2.10 2.08
N ASP A 73 10.80 -1.47 3.23
CA ASP A 73 11.07 -2.07 4.54
C ASP A 73 9.83 -2.72 5.15
N MET A 74 8.65 -2.23 4.80
CA MET A 74 7.39 -2.71 5.38
C MET A 74 6.27 -2.58 4.36
N VAL A 75 5.39 -3.56 4.32
CA VAL A 75 4.16 -3.51 3.53
C VAL A 75 2.96 -3.62 4.47
N LEU A 76 2.05 -2.66 4.39
CA LEU A 76 0.81 -2.66 5.15
C LEU A 76 -0.32 -3.09 4.22
N PHE A 77 -0.96 -4.21 4.55
CA PHE A 77 -2.11 -4.73 3.81
C PHE A 77 -3.40 -4.44 4.56
N PHE A 78 -4.39 -3.94 3.84
CA PHE A 78 -5.76 -3.83 4.33
C PHE A 78 -6.61 -4.80 3.52
N ASN A 79 -6.76 -6.00 4.05
CA ASN A 79 -7.35 -7.13 3.37
C ASN A 79 -8.68 -7.53 4.01
N SER A 80 -9.54 -8.21 3.24
CA SER A 80 -10.80 -8.76 3.74
C SER A 80 -10.64 -10.27 3.99
N PRO A 81 -10.59 -10.71 5.27
CA PRO A 81 -10.40 -12.14 5.57
C PRO A 81 -11.64 -12.98 5.23
N LEU A 82 -12.78 -12.32 4.97
CA LEU A 82 -14.02 -13.02 4.62
C LEU A 82 -14.20 -13.21 3.11
N ASP A 83 -13.31 -12.65 2.32
CA ASP A 83 -13.32 -12.83 0.87
C ASP A 83 -12.62 -14.13 0.54
N ASN A 84 -13.36 -15.07 -0.04
CA ASN A 84 -12.81 -16.37 -0.45
C ASN A 84 -11.89 -16.26 -1.66
N GLU A 85 -11.92 -15.14 -2.36
CA GLU A 85 -10.91 -14.82 -3.35
C GLU A 85 -9.65 -14.42 -2.62
N MET A 86 -8.73 -15.35 -2.52
CA MET A 86 -7.40 -15.03 -2.06
C MET A 86 -6.84 -13.94 -2.96
N ASP A 87 -6.58 -12.81 -2.37
CA ASP A 87 -6.00 -11.71 -3.10
C ASP A 87 -4.63 -12.16 -3.64
N LYS A 88 -4.55 -12.30 -4.95
CA LYS A 88 -3.33 -12.72 -5.63
C LYS A 88 -2.17 -11.78 -5.35
N ASP A 89 -2.48 -10.51 -5.13
CA ASP A 89 -1.47 -9.49 -4.85
C ASP A 89 -0.86 -9.70 -3.48
N VAL A 90 -1.67 -10.05 -2.46
CA VAL A 90 -1.18 -10.36 -1.12
C VAL A 90 -0.24 -11.56 -1.17
N LEU A 91 -0.61 -12.61 -1.90
CA LEU A 91 0.24 -13.79 -2.06
C LEU A 91 1.55 -13.45 -2.76
N TYR A 92 1.46 -12.72 -3.86
CA TYR A 92 2.63 -12.32 -4.63
C TYR A 92 3.62 -11.54 -3.77
N ILE A 93 3.14 -10.50 -3.09
CA ILE A 93 3.98 -9.63 -2.27
C ILE A 93 4.52 -10.37 -1.04
N SER A 94 3.71 -11.19 -0.38
CA SER A 94 4.17 -11.92 0.80
C SER A 94 5.26 -12.94 0.48
N ARG A 95 5.29 -13.49 -0.72
CA ARG A 95 6.38 -14.37 -1.17
C ARG A 95 7.69 -13.63 -1.38
N LEU A 96 7.64 -12.33 -1.68
CA LEU A 96 8.82 -11.50 -1.89
C LEU A 96 9.38 -10.95 -0.57
N CYS A 97 8.54 -10.86 0.43
CA CYS A 97 8.96 -10.47 1.76
C CYS A 97 9.54 -11.67 2.51
#